data_0403ad8421e477fba162f2847e188db3
#
_entry.id   0403ad8421e477fba162f2847e188db3
#
_cell.length_a   1.000
_cell.length_b   1.000
_cell.length_c   1.000
_cell.angle_alpha   90.00
_cell.angle_beta   90.00
_cell.angle_gamma   90.00
#
_symmetry.space_group_name_H-M   'P 1'
#
loop_
_entity.id
_entity.type
_entity.pdbx_description
1 polymer ?
#
loop_
_entity_poly.entity_id
_entity_poly.type
_entity_poly.pdbx_seq_one_letter_code
_entity_poly.pdbx_strand_id
1 'polypeptide(L)'
;MEEEAVIAEYVSEWFTNHRAEVVAWRRHIHRHPETSNNEVETTRFLANTLREYGLEPQLFPETGLMVDIGPDTELGRLAFRADIDALPVTEVTGLEYTSQVPGVMHACGHDIHTTIALATACALADLHREHALSIGIRVIFQPAEEVWVGGATDVIEWGALEGVNSIFAVHVEPKLRVGRIGVRAGAITSATDVVEINVTGPGGHTSRPHLSADVVYALGKLLTDLPGLLSRRVDPRTGTVLV
;
A
#
# COMPACT_ATOMS: atom_id res chain seq x y z
N MET A 1 -20.33 -14.80 -19.02
CA MET A 1 -19.75 -16.18 -18.94
C MET A 1 -18.76 -16.45 -20.07
N GLU A 2 -19.12 -16.26 -21.36
CA GLU A 2 -18.20 -16.51 -22.48
C GLU A 2 -17.07 -15.46 -22.53
N GLU A 3 -17.38 -14.19 -22.33
CA GLU A 3 -16.43 -13.08 -22.29
C GLU A 3 -15.49 -13.17 -21.07
N GLU A 4 -16.00 -13.49 -19.90
CA GLU A 4 -15.21 -13.70 -18.67
C GLU A 4 -14.18 -14.83 -18.83
N ALA A 5 -14.57 -15.92 -19.52
CA ALA A 5 -13.66 -17.03 -19.76
C ALA A 5 -12.53 -16.63 -20.73
N VAL A 6 -12.85 -15.86 -21.77
CA VAL A 6 -11.86 -15.34 -22.73
C VAL A 6 -10.86 -14.40 -22.03
N ILE A 7 -11.34 -13.48 -21.20
CA ILE A 7 -10.47 -12.57 -20.44
C ILE A 7 -9.55 -13.34 -19.49
N ALA A 8 -10.11 -14.31 -18.75
CA ALA A 8 -9.32 -15.11 -17.81
C ALA A 8 -8.25 -15.96 -18.50
N GLU A 9 -8.56 -16.54 -19.65
CA GLU A 9 -7.61 -17.31 -20.46
C GLU A 9 -6.51 -16.42 -21.02
N TYR A 10 -6.86 -15.26 -21.60
CA TYR A 10 -5.91 -14.28 -22.11
C TYR A 10 -4.94 -13.82 -21.04
N VAL A 11 -5.46 -13.40 -19.88
CA VAL A 11 -4.63 -12.94 -18.76
C VAL A 11 -3.70 -14.04 -18.26
N SER A 12 -4.19 -15.28 -18.16
CA SER A 12 -3.37 -16.43 -17.74
C SER A 12 -2.23 -16.72 -18.74
N GLU A 13 -2.52 -16.64 -20.04
CA GLU A 13 -1.53 -16.81 -21.10
C GLU A 13 -0.52 -15.66 -21.10
N TRP A 14 -0.97 -14.42 -20.98
CA TRP A 14 -0.12 -13.25 -20.90
C TRP A 14 0.90 -13.40 -19.76
N PHE A 15 0.45 -13.73 -18.55
CA PHE A 15 1.34 -13.94 -17.40
C PHE A 15 2.31 -15.11 -17.59
N THR A 16 1.91 -16.14 -18.30
CA THR A 16 2.79 -17.25 -18.61
C THR A 16 3.92 -16.82 -19.55
N ASN A 17 3.59 -16.03 -20.56
CA ASN A 17 4.53 -15.55 -21.57
C ASN A 17 5.47 -14.46 -21.01
N HIS A 18 5.01 -13.61 -20.11
CA HIS A 18 5.76 -12.49 -19.52
C HIS A 18 6.33 -12.80 -18.13
N ARG A 19 6.26 -14.06 -17.68
CA ARG A 19 6.68 -14.44 -16.32
C ARG A 19 8.10 -13.98 -15.96
N ALA A 20 9.05 -14.14 -16.87
CA ALA A 20 10.42 -13.77 -16.61
C ALA A 20 10.58 -12.25 -16.40
N GLU A 21 9.87 -11.47 -17.19
CA GLU A 21 9.84 -10.01 -17.14
C GLU A 21 9.18 -9.52 -15.84
N VAL A 22 8.01 -10.03 -15.49
CA VAL A 22 7.29 -9.71 -14.25
C VAL A 22 8.14 -10.01 -13.02
N VAL A 23 8.84 -11.15 -13.00
CA VAL A 23 9.79 -11.48 -11.93
C VAL A 23 10.97 -10.53 -11.91
N ALA A 24 11.47 -10.09 -13.07
CA ALA A 24 12.54 -9.11 -13.15
C ALA A 24 12.11 -7.73 -12.60
N TRP A 25 10.89 -7.27 -12.91
CA TRP A 25 10.32 -6.04 -12.33
C TRP A 25 10.27 -6.10 -10.80
N ARG A 26 9.69 -7.17 -10.26
CA ARG A 26 9.61 -7.38 -8.80
C ARG A 26 10.99 -7.34 -8.16
N ARG A 27 11.98 -8.05 -8.74
CA ARG A 27 13.34 -8.08 -8.21
C ARG A 27 14.06 -6.75 -8.35
N HIS A 28 13.74 -5.96 -9.38
CA HIS A 28 14.25 -4.60 -9.55
C HIS A 28 13.73 -3.69 -8.44
N ILE A 29 12.42 -3.64 -8.22
CA ILE A 29 11.78 -2.84 -7.17
C ILE A 29 12.33 -3.25 -5.79
N HIS A 30 12.41 -4.54 -5.52
CA HIS A 30 12.93 -5.06 -4.25
C HIS A 30 14.38 -4.67 -3.96
N ARG A 31 15.22 -4.61 -5.00
CA ARG A 31 16.64 -4.19 -4.87
C ARG A 31 16.81 -2.70 -4.63
N HIS A 32 15.89 -1.89 -5.08
CA HIS A 32 15.98 -0.43 -5.05
C HIS A 32 14.80 0.17 -4.26
N PRO A 33 14.63 -0.24 -2.98
CA PRO A 33 13.51 0.22 -2.19
C PRO A 33 13.67 1.69 -1.83
N GLU A 34 12.58 2.43 -1.86
CA GLU A 34 12.51 3.83 -1.46
C GLU A 34 11.47 3.98 -0.36
N THR A 35 11.80 4.77 0.67
CA THR A 35 10.87 5.01 1.79
C THR A 35 9.77 5.98 1.38
N SER A 36 8.70 6.01 2.17
CA SER A 36 7.55 6.90 2.01
C SER A 36 7.95 8.34 1.67
N ASN A 37 7.29 8.93 0.69
CA ASN A 37 7.54 10.27 0.12
C ASN A 37 8.90 10.43 -0.62
N ASN A 38 9.62 9.36 -0.85
CA ASN A 38 10.90 9.37 -1.57
C ASN A 38 10.90 8.38 -2.75
N GLU A 39 9.74 7.88 -3.19
CA GLU A 39 9.58 6.83 -4.20
C GLU A 39 9.78 7.37 -5.64
N VAL A 40 10.84 8.15 -5.85
CA VAL A 40 11.11 8.87 -7.11
C VAL A 40 11.54 7.92 -8.22
N GLU A 41 12.50 7.05 -7.95
CA GLU A 41 12.99 6.09 -8.93
C GLU A 41 11.97 4.99 -9.20
N THR A 42 11.24 4.56 -8.18
CA THR A 42 10.12 3.63 -8.30
C THR A 42 9.03 4.21 -9.21
N THR A 43 8.62 5.46 -8.96
CA THR A 43 7.64 6.17 -9.81
C THR A 43 8.13 6.26 -11.26
N ARG A 44 9.41 6.60 -11.47
CA ARG A 44 10.01 6.71 -12.80
C ARG A 44 10.05 5.35 -13.51
N PHE A 45 10.44 4.30 -12.80
CA PHE A 45 10.46 2.94 -13.32
C PHE A 45 9.08 2.52 -13.79
N LEU A 46 8.06 2.71 -12.96
CA LEU A 46 6.66 2.41 -13.27
C LEU A 46 6.18 3.18 -14.49
N ALA A 47 6.41 4.49 -14.51
CA ALA A 47 5.99 5.35 -15.63
C ALA A 47 6.62 4.92 -16.96
N ASN A 48 7.90 4.58 -16.95
CA ASN A 48 8.60 4.15 -18.16
C ASN A 48 8.09 2.79 -18.64
N THR A 49 7.94 1.81 -17.76
CA THR A 49 7.40 0.50 -18.11
C THR A 49 5.99 0.61 -18.69
N LEU A 50 5.10 1.41 -18.08
CA LEU A 50 3.75 1.63 -18.59
C LEU A 50 3.76 2.26 -20.01
N ARG A 51 4.67 3.20 -20.27
CA ARG A 51 4.82 3.79 -21.62
C ARG A 51 5.31 2.79 -22.67
N GLU A 52 6.19 1.85 -22.29
CA GLU A 52 6.61 0.77 -23.18
C GLU A 52 5.43 -0.11 -23.63
N TYR A 53 4.40 -0.23 -22.79
CA TYR A 53 3.13 -0.91 -23.11
C TYR A 53 2.09 0.03 -23.76
N GLY A 54 2.48 1.23 -24.17
CA GLY A 54 1.61 2.19 -24.89
C GLY A 54 0.60 2.91 -24.01
N LEU A 55 0.83 2.93 -22.69
CA LEU A 55 -0.02 3.64 -21.73
C LEU A 55 0.53 5.04 -21.43
N GLU A 56 -0.35 5.96 -21.03
CA GLU A 56 0.01 7.32 -20.65
C GLU A 56 -0.21 7.54 -19.16
N PRO A 57 0.80 7.28 -18.31
CA PRO A 57 0.68 7.46 -16.86
C PRO A 57 0.57 8.93 -16.48
N GLN A 58 -0.33 9.24 -15.56
CA GLN A 58 -0.49 10.55 -14.93
C GLN A 58 0.27 10.54 -13.61
N LEU A 59 1.35 11.32 -13.55
CA LEU A 59 2.18 11.44 -12.35
C LEU A 59 1.45 12.27 -11.29
N PHE A 60 1.56 11.89 -10.05
CA PHE A 60 1.15 12.73 -8.93
C PHE A 60 2.19 13.83 -8.66
N PRO A 61 1.82 14.90 -7.95
CA PRO A 61 2.71 16.07 -7.74
C PRO A 61 4.06 15.74 -7.08
N GLU A 62 4.10 14.74 -6.22
CA GLU A 62 5.31 14.33 -5.50
C GLU A 62 5.83 12.99 -6.05
N THR A 63 5.28 11.88 -5.59
CA THR A 63 5.63 10.53 -6.03
C THR A 63 4.37 9.71 -6.29
N GLY A 64 4.53 8.58 -6.97
CA GLY A 64 3.40 7.76 -7.40
C GLY A 64 2.74 8.26 -8.68
N LEU A 65 1.78 7.50 -9.16
CA LEU A 65 1.08 7.78 -10.41
C LEU A 65 -0.22 6.99 -10.52
N MET A 66 -1.03 7.35 -11.49
CA MET A 66 -2.16 6.53 -11.94
C MET A 66 -2.14 6.38 -13.45
N VAL A 67 -2.83 5.36 -13.95
CA VAL A 67 -3.00 5.13 -15.39
C VAL A 67 -4.40 4.60 -15.68
N ASP A 68 -5.02 5.13 -16.74
CA ASP A 68 -6.33 4.71 -17.21
C ASP A 68 -6.20 3.82 -18.45
N ILE A 69 -7.00 2.75 -18.51
CA ILE A 69 -7.03 1.76 -19.57
C ILE A 69 -8.49 1.54 -19.97
N GLY A 70 -8.76 1.47 -21.27
CA GLY A 70 -10.11 1.27 -21.78
C GLY A 70 -10.94 2.56 -21.84
N PRO A 71 -12.25 2.46 -22.16
CA PRO A 71 -13.09 3.58 -22.43
C PRO A 71 -13.52 4.34 -21.18
N ASP A 72 -13.77 5.63 -21.32
CA ASP A 72 -14.55 6.40 -20.36
C ASP A 72 -16.05 6.15 -20.61
N THR A 73 -16.75 5.64 -19.63
CA THR A 73 -18.16 5.26 -19.75
C THR A 73 -18.99 5.87 -18.63
N GLU A 74 -20.31 5.98 -18.83
CA GLU A 74 -21.25 6.39 -17.77
C GLU A 74 -21.27 5.43 -16.57
N LEU A 75 -20.79 4.21 -16.74
CA LEU A 75 -20.64 3.22 -15.68
C LEU A 75 -19.45 3.54 -14.76
N GLY A 76 -18.63 4.55 -15.09
CA GLY A 76 -17.40 4.88 -14.37
C GLY A 76 -16.29 3.84 -14.60
N ARG A 77 -15.32 3.81 -13.66
CA ARG A 77 -14.14 2.94 -13.73
C ARG A 77 -14.09 1.97 -12.56
N LEU A 78 -13.47 0.82 -12.79
CA LEU A 78 -12.93 -0.02 -11.72
C LEU A 78 -11.51 0.41 -11.43
N ALA A 79 -11.15 0.60 -10.17
CA ALA A 79 -9.77 0.91 -9.80
C ALA A 79 -9.08 -0.29 -9.14
N PHE A 80 -7.77 -0.41 -9.41
CA PHE A 80 -6.88 -1.32 -8.71
C PHE A 80 -5.74 -0.53 -8.08
N ARG A 81 -5.57 -0.62 -6.76
CA ARG A 81 -4.58 0.13 -5.98
C ARG A 81 -3.45 -0.77 -5.51
N ALA A 82 -2.24 -0.29 -5.65
CA ALA A 82 -1.05 -0.82 -4.98
C ALA A 82 -0.29 0.32 -4.28
N ASP A 83 0.25 0.03 -3.11
CA ASP A 83 1.26 0.83 -2.42
C ASP A 83 2.63 0.59 -3.04
N ILE A 84 3.55 1.59 -2.95
CA ILE A 84 4.84 1.51 -3.63
C ILE A 84 6.06 1.79 -2.74
N ASP A 85 5.85 2.21 -1.49
CA ASP A 85 6.90 2.57 -0.55
C ASP A 85 7.49 1.37 0.19
N ALA A 86 8.65 1.58 0.81
CA ALA A 86 9.38 0.62 1.60
C ALA A 86 9.63 1.14 3.02
N LEU A 87 10.06 0.25 3.90
CA LEU A 87 10.30 0.52 5.31
C LEU A 87 11.78 0.77 5.62
N PRO A 88 12.10 1.63 6.62
CA PRO A 88 13.46 1.83 7.12
C PRO A 88 13.94 0.64 7.96
N VAL A 89 14.05 -0.53 7.33
CA VAL A 89 14.42 -1.81 7.94
C VAL A 89 15.62 -2.40 7.21
N THR A 90 16.62 -2.86 7.94
CA THR A 90 17.77 -3.56 7.34
C THR A 90 17.36 -4.97 6.90
N GLU A 91 17.53 -5.28 5.63
CA GLU A 91 17.25 -6.61 5.11
C GLU A 91 18.34 -7.61 5.51
N VAL A 92 17.91 -8.78 5.98
CA VAL A 92 18.78 -9.91 6.37
C VAL A 92 18.35 -11.24 5.74
N THR A 93 17.65 -11.19 4.61
CA THR A 93 17.11 -12.38 3.93
C THR A 93 18.18 -13.23 3.26
N GLY A 94 19.30 -12.64 2.83
CA GLY A 94 20.36 -13.32 2.07
C GLY A 94 19.97 -13.73 0.65
N LEU A 95 18.91 -13.14 0.09
CA LEU A 95 18.45 -13.41 -1.27
C LEU A 95 19.40 -12.78 -2.30
N GLU A 96 19.50 -13.39 -3.49
CA GLU A 96 20.29 -12.85 -4.61
C GLU A 96 19.83 -11.45 -5.05
N TYR A 97 18.59 -11.07 -4.75
CA TYR A 97 18.00 -9.77 -5.07
C TYR A 97 17.71 -8.94 -3.82
N THR A 98 18.46 -9.18 -2.74
CA THR A 98 18.45 -8.35 -1.51
C THR A 98 18.56 -6.86 -1.84
N SER A 99 17.94 -6.02 -1.02
CA SER A 99 18.02 -4.57 -1.10
C SER A 99 19.46 -4.08 -1.25
N GLN A 100 19.68 -3.16 -2.18
CA GLN A 100 20.95 -2.47 -2.38
C GLN A 100 20.99 -1.11 -1.65
N VAL A 101 19.93 -0.76 -0.95
CA VAL A 101 19.81 0.47 -0.17
C VAL A 101 19.99 0.13 1.32
N PRO A 102 21.12 0.48 1.94
CA PRO A 102 21.37 0.16 3.33
C PRO A 102 20.28 0.69 4.26
N GLY A 103 19.74 -0.18 5.10
CA GLY A 103 18.72 0.19 6.08
C GLY A 103 17.31 0.37 5.51
N VAL A 104 17.06 0.02 4.25
CA VAL A 104 15.73 0.11 3.63
C VAL A 104 15.36 -1.23 2.99
N MET A 105 14.12 -1.67 3.15
CA MET A 105 13.63 -2.95 2.63
C MET A 105 12.13 -2.90 2.37
N HIS A 106 11.67 -3.57 1.30
CA HIS A 106 10.26 -3.90 1.12
C HIS A 106 9.81 -5.01 2.09
N ALA A 107 9.76 -4.71 3.38
CA ALA A 107 9.43 -5.69 4.42
C ALA A 107 7.93 -6.00 4.50
N CYS A 108 7.06 -5.08 4.05
CA CYS A 108 5.61 -5.28 3.97
C CYS A 108 5.16 -5.97 2.66
N GLY A 109 6.06 -6.10 1.68
CA GLY A 109 5.77 -6.77 0.41
C GLY A 109 5.16 -5.86 -0.65
N HIS A 110 5.29 -4.54 -0.52
CA HIS A 110 4.80 -3.57 -1.50
C HIS A 110 5.45 -3.74 -2.89
N ASP A 111 6.65 -4.27 -2.97
CA ASP A 111 7.29 -4.69 -4.22
C ASP A 111 6.47 -5.74 -5.00
N ILE A 112 5.78 -6.64 -4.29
CA ILE A 112 4.88 -7.62 -4.88
C ILE A 112 3.57 -6.95 -5.30
N HIS A 113 2.98 -6.10 -4.45
CA HIS A 113 1.74 -5.37 -4.76
C HIS A 113 1.92 -4.50 -5.99
N THR A 114 2.98 -3.69 -6.01
CA THR A 114 3.38 -2.84 -7.14
C THR A 114 3.55 -3.65 -8.43
N THR A 115 4.25 -4.79 -8.34
CA THR A 115 4.47 -5.65 -9.52
C THR A 115 3.17 -6.26 -10.03
N ILE A 116 2.27 -6.71 -9.15
CA ILE A 116 0.97 -7.24 -9.54
C ILE A 116 0.16 -6.16 -10.27
N ALA A 117 0.12 -4.94 -9.73
CA ALA A 117 -0.59 -3.82 -10.34
C ALA A 117 0.01 -3.44 -11.71
N LEU A 118 1.34 -3.35 -11.80
CA LEU A 118 2.06 -3.06 -13.05
C LEU A 118 1.77 -4.10 -14.12
N ALA A 119 1.93 -5.38 -13.78
CA ALA A 119 1.68 -6.48 -14.70
C ALA A 119 0.20 -6.56 -15.11
N THR A 120 -0.72 -6.26 -14.20
CA THR A 120 -2.15 -6.17 -14.51
C THR A 120 -2.43 -5.04 -15.50
N ALA A 121 -1.83 -3.85 -15.29
CA ALA A 121 -1.98 -2.73 -16.22
C ALA A 121 -1.45 -3.08 -17.62
N CYS A 122 -0.28 -3.68 -17.71
CA CYS A 122 0.32 -4.09 -18.99
C CYS A 122 -0.52 -5.16 -19.69
N ALA A 123 -0.97 -6.20 -18.98
CA ALA A 123 -1.82 -7.23 -19.54
C ALA A 123 -3.17 -6.68 -20.04
N LEU A 124 -3.78 -5.76 -19.31
CA LEU A 124 -5.04 -5.13 -19.71
C LEU A 124 -4.85 -4.15 -20.87
N ALA A 125 -3.69 -3.50 -20.99
CA ALA A 125 -3.36 -2.67 -22.15
C ALA A 125 -3.26 -3.52 -23.43
N ASP A 126 -2.58 -4.66 -23.35
CA ASP A 126 -2.48 -5.59 -24.47
C ASP A 126 -3.84 -6.18 -24.82
N LEU A 127 -4.60 -6.64 -23.83
CA LEU A 127 -5.96 -7.13 -24.02
C LEU A 127 -6.85 -6.07 -24.69
N HIS A 128 -6.79 -4.82 -24.24
CA HIS A 128 -7.61 -3.73 -24.80
C HIS A 128 -7.28 -3.43 -26.27
N ARG A 129 -6.03 -3.62 -26.69
CA ARG A 129 -5.64 -3.48 -28.10
C ARG A 129 -6.19 -4.58 -29.00
N GLU A 130 -6.30 -5.79 -28.47
CA GLU A 130 -6.81 -6.95 -29.21
C GLU A 130 -8.34 -7.08 -29.08
N HIS A 131 -8.85 -6.85 -27.89
CA HIS A 131 -10.25 -6.98 -27.52
C HIS A 131 -10.66 -5.76 -26.69
N ALA A 132 -11.38 -4.83 -27.30
CA ALA A 132 -11.80 -3.61 -26.62
C ALA A 132 -12.51 -3.91 -25.28
N LEU A 133 -11.98 -3.36 -24.19
CA LEU A 133 -12.64 -3.43 -22.89
C LEU A 133 -13.96 -2.67 -22.92
N SER A 134 -14.99 -3.21 -22.27
CA SER A 134 -16.32 -2.59 -22.17
C SER A 134 -16.43 -1.55 -21.05
N ILE A 135 -15.47 -1.55 -20.12
CA ILE A 135 -15.39 -0.64 -18.97
C ILE A 135 -13.97 -0.11 -18.79
N GLY A 136 -13.85 1.12 -18.29
CA GLY A 136 -12.55 1.70 -17.94
C GLY A 136 -11.95 1.09 -16.67
N ILE A 137 -10.65 0.93 -16.69
CA ILE A 137 -9.87 0.47 -15.54
C ILE A 137 -8.87 1.56 -15.18
N ARG A 138 -8.76 1.89 -13.90
CA ARG A 138 -7.71 2.76 -13.35
C ARG A 138 -6.78 1.95 -12.47
N VAL A 139 -5.48 2.03 -12.73
CA VAL A 139 -4.48 1.47 -11.82
C VAL A 139 -3.79 2.61 -11.09
N ILE A 140 -3.76 2.54 -9.76
CA ILE A 140 -3.25 3.58 -8.87
C ILE A 140 -2.02 3.03 -8.15
N PHE A 141 -0.88 3.67 -8.31
CA PHE A 141 0.36 3.39 -7.60
C PHE A 141 0.51 4.46 -6.51
N GLN A 142 0.05 4.12 -5.31
CA GLN A 142 -0.03 5.02 -4.18
C GLN A 142 1.29 5.09 -3.42
N PRO A 143 1.87 6.28 -3.21
CA PRO A 143 3.03 6.46 -2.35
C PRO A 143 2.65 6.51 -0.87
N ALA A 144 3.66 6.45 0.01
CA ALA A 144 3.61 6.80 1.42
C ALA A 144 2.49 6.10 2.22
N GLU A 145 2.38 4.76 2.09
CA GLU A 145 1.41 3.99 2.88
C GLU A 145 1.85 3.81 4.33
N GLU A 146 3.17 3.67 4.56
CA GLU A 146 3.79 3.27 5.83
C GLU A 146 4.01 4.44 6.83
N VAL A 147 3.54 5.63 6.51
CA VAL A 147 3.70 6.82 7.38
C VAL A 147 2.36 7.40 7.81
N TRP A 148 2.37 8.08 8.93
CA TRP A 148 1.27 8.91 9.40
C TRP A 148 1.57 10.38 8.99
N VAL A 149 0.73 11.11 8.33
CA VAL A 149 -0.49 10.84 7.58
C VAL A 149 -0.12 10.16 6.25
N GLY A 150 -0.74 9.04 5.89
CA GLY A 150 -0.39 8.29 4.68
C GLY A 150 -0.83 8.98 3.38
N GLY A 151 -0.10 8.72 2.29
CA GLY A 151 -0.35 9.33 0.98
C GLY A 151 -1.70 9.02 0.33
N ALA A 152 -2.52 8.15 0.92
CA ALA A 152 -3.86 7.88 0.39
C ALA A 152 -4.75 9.13 0.35
N THR A 153 -4.65 10.02 1.37
CA THR A 153 -5.41 11.26 1.42
C THR A 153 -5.01 12.18 0.27
N ASP A 154 -3.70 12.35 0.06
CA ASP A 154 -3.16 13.19 -1.01
C ASP A 154 -3.56 12.66 -2.39
N VAL A 155 -3.44 11.35 -2.60
CA VAL A 155 -3.84 10.68 -3.86
C VAL A 155 -5.33 10.87 -4.16
N ILE A 156 -6.20 10.88 -3.13
CA ILE A 156 -7.62 11.19 -3.29
C ILE A 156 -7.80 12.66 -3.67
N GLU A 157 -7.11 13.58 -2.99
CA GLU A 157 -7.16 15.02 -3.31
C GLU A 157 -6.65 15.32 -4.72
N TRP A 158 -5.69 14.54 -5.23
CA TRP A 158 -5.19 14.62 -6.61
C TRP A 158 -6.11 13.97 -7.64
N GLY A 159 -7.30 13.55 -7.25
CA GLY A 159 -8.36 13.08 -8.15
C GLY A 159 -8.29 11.61 -8.53
N ALA A 160 -7.49 10.78 -7.84
CA ALA A 160 -7.35 9.37 -8.20
C ALA A 160 -8.66 8.56 -8.12
N LEU A 161 -9.64 9.01 -7.35
CA LEU A 161 -10.95 8.36 -7.25
C LEU A 161 -12.04 9.02 -8.10
N GLU A 162 -11.72 10.04 -8.88
CA GLU A 162 -12.70 10.67 -9.76
C GLU A 162 -13.19 9.69 -10.83
N GLY A 163 -14.52 9.51 -10.90
CA GLY A 163 -15.16 8.55 -11.82
C GLY A 163 -14.94 7.08 -11.48
N VAL A 164 -14.42 6.76 -10.28
CA VAL A 164 -14.23 5.38 -9.81
C VAL A 164 -15.46 4.90 -9.05
N ASN A 165 -16.04 3.78 -9.47
CA ASN A 165 -17.21 3.16 -8.80
C ASN A 165 -16.81 2.09 -7.78
N SER A 166 -15.72 1.40 -8.02
CA SER A 166 -15.22 0.36 -7.12
C SER A 166 -13.70 0.33 -7.16
N ILE A 167 -13.08 0.09 -6.01
CA ILE A 167 -11.64 -0.04 -5.89
C ILE A 167 -11.27 -1.37 -5.25
N PHE A 168 -10.24 -2.00 -5.81
CA PHE A 168 -9.68 -3.26 -5.33
C PHE A 168 -8.24 -3.03 -4.92
N ALA A 169 -7.80 -3.77 -3.93
CA ALA A 169 -6.39 -3.88 -3.54
C ALA A 169 -6.11 -5.32 -3.10
N VAL A 170 -4.84 -5.68 -3.12
CA VAL A 170 -4.37 -6.96 -2.60
C VAL A 170 -3.28 -6.70 -1.57
N HIS A 171 -3.15 -7.58 -0.59
CA HIS A 171 -2.04 -7.57 0.34
C HIS A 171 -1.45 -8.98 0.46
N VAL A 172 -0.12 -9.08 0.51
CA VAL A 172 0.55 -10.36 0.74
C VAL A 172 0.24 -10.87 2.14
N GLU A 173 -0.10 -12.15 2.25
CA GLU A 173 -0.38 -12.81 3.53
C GLU A 173 0.51 -14.06 3.68
N PRO A 174 1.61 -13.97 4.43
CA PRO A 174 2.60 -15.05 4.52
C PRO A 174 2.06 -16.33 5.17
N LYS A 175 0.91 -16.28 5.85
CA LYS A 175 0.25 -17.45 6.43
C LYS A 175 -0.58 -18.24 5.43
N LEU A 176 -0.91 -17.65 4.27
CA LEU A 176 -1.60 -18.34 3.19
C LEU A 176 -0.61 -19.11 2.31
N ARG A 177 -1.00 -20.30 1.88
CA ARG A 177 -0.23 -21.07 0.90
C ARG A 177 -0.24 -20.35 -0.45
N VAL A 178 0.88 -20.39 -1.16
CA VAL A 178 0.97 -19.93 -2.55
C VAL A 178 -0.16 -20.56 -3.41
N GLY A 179 -0.78 -19.76 -4.27
CA GLY A 179 -1.94 -20.15 -5.06
C GLY A 179 -3.29 -20.07 -4.32
N ARG A 180 -3.32 -19.46 -3.14
CA ARG A 180 -4.55 -19.17 -2.39
C ARG A 180 -4.74 -17.66 -2.25
N ILE A 181 -5.98 -17.23 -2.39
CA ILE A 181 -6.43 -15.86 -2.11
C ILE A 181 -7.45 -15.92 -0.98
N GLY A 182 -7.24 -15.10 0.05
CA GLY A 182 -8.19 -14.92 1.15
C GLY A 182 -9.19 -13.82 0.79
N VAL A 183 -10.49 -14.12 0.86
CA VAL A 183 -11.56 -13.14 0.67
C VAL A 183 -12.59 -13.31 1.78
N ARG A 184 -13.17 -12.20 2.23
CA ARG A 184 -14.29 -12.20 3.19
C ARG A 184 -15.16 -10.98 3.01
N ALA A 185 -16.42 -11.10 3.36
CA ALA A 185 -17.30 -9.95 3.52
C ALA A 185 -16.98 -9.20 4.82
N GLY A 186 -16.98 -7.88 4.78
CA GLY A 186 -16.64 -7.01 5.90
C GLY A 186 -15.15 -6.68 6.00
N ALA A 187 -14.73 -6.15 7.15
CA ALA A 187 -13.35 -5.69 7.35
C ALA A 187 -12.33 -6.82 7.23
N ILE A 188 -11.28 -6.59 6.44
CA ILE A 188 -10.12 -7.49 6.28
C ILE A 188 -8.95 -6.96 7.10
N THR A 189 -8.71 -5.64 7.07
CA THR A 189 -7.68 -4.94 7.83
C THR A 189 -8.29 -4.13 8.97
N SER A 190 -7.44 -3.71 9.93
CA SER A 190 -7.83 -2.79 11.01
C SER A 190 -7.67 -1.35 10.54
N ALA A 191 -8.40 -0.44 11.19
CA ALA A 191 -8.08 0.99 11.19
C ALA A 191 -7.07 1.28 12.31
N THR A 192 -6.21 2.28 12.11
CA THR A 192 -5.24 2.73 13.10
C THR A 192 -5.44 4.21 13.38
N ASP A 193 -5.44 4.56 14.66
CA ASP A 193 -5.41 5.94 15.11
C ASP A 193 -4.14 6.17 15.94
N VAL A 194 -3.51 7.33 15.78
CA VAL A 194 -2.36 7.73 16.59
C VAL A 194 -2.79 8.81 17.58
N VAL A 195 -2.49 8.58 18.85
CA VAL A 195 -2.76 9.55 19.91
C VAL A 195 -1.45 9.97 20.56
N GLU A 196 -1.10 11.25 20.42
CA GLU A 196 0.06 11.83 21.08
C GLU A 196 -0.38 12.47 22.41
N ILE A 197 0.26 12.06 23.50
CA ILE A 197 -0.01 12.60 24.84
C ILE A 197 1.24 13.27 25.38
N ASN A 198 1.22 14.60 25.49
CA ASN A 198 2.29 15.40 26.06
C ASN A 198 1.98 15.71 27.52
N VAL A 199 2.75 15.13 28.46
CA VAL A 199 2.63 15.38 29.90
C VAL A 199 3.67 16.38 30.33
N THR A 200 3.24 17.58 30.71
CA THR A 200 4.11 18.66 31.13
C THR A 200 3.82 19.10 32.57
N GLY A 201 4.80 19.64 33.26
CA GLY A 201 4.63 20.14 34.59
C GLY A 201 5.76 21.11 35.02
N PRO A 202 5.58 21.88 36.07
CA PRO A 202 6.65 22.71 36.64
C PRO A 202 7.79 21.80 37.12
N GLY A 203 9.01 22.12 36.78
CA GLY A 203 10.19 21.48 37.34
C GLY A 203 10.26 21.62 38.86
N GLY A 204 11.06 20.78 39.50
CA GLY A 204 11.25 20.86 40.94
C GLY A 204 12.56 20.19 41.39
N HIS A 205 12.95 20.44 42.63
CA HIS A 205 14.12 19.82 43.24
C HIS A 205 13.79 18.35 43.60
N THR A 206 14.61 17.42 43.17
CA THR A 206 14.40 15.97 43.34
C THR A 206 14.21 15.53 44.79
N SER A 207 14.81 16.22 45.75
CA SER A 207 14.65 15.95 47.21
C SER A 207 13.36 16.53 47.79
N ARG A 208 12.54 17.25 46.99
CA ARG A 208 11.31 17.93 47.47
C ARG A 208 10.15 17.62 46.50
N PRO A 209 9.81 16.33 46.27
CA PRO A 209 8.79 15.96 45.32
C PRO A 209 7.40 16.50 45.66
N HIS A 210 7.13 16.77 46.93
CA HIS A 210 5.87 17.35 47.42
C HIS A 210 5.66 18.81 46.98
N LEU A 211 6.70 19.49 46.44
CA LEU A 211 6.63 20.86 45.93
C LEU A 211 6.64 20.90 44.38
N SER A 212 6.58 19.76 43.72
CA SER A 212 6.58 19.65 42.24
C SER A 212 5.45 18.77 41.74
N ALA A 213 5.11 18.88 40.46
CA ALA A 213 4.24 17.90 39.81
C ALA A 213 5.11 16.74 39.30
N ASP A 214 4.81 15.53 39.77
CA ASP A 214 5.52 14.32 39.34
C ASP A 214 4.96 13.82 38.00
N VAL A 215 5.51 14.34 36.91
CA VAL A 215 5.11 13.99 35.55
C VAL A 215 5.50 12.54 35.18
N VAL A 216 6.54 11.99 35.82
CA VAL A 216 6.96 10.59 35.59
C VAL A 216 5.94 9.64 36.20
N TYR A 217 5.46 9.92 37.43
CA TYR A 217 4.38 9.15 38.04
C TYR A 217 3.10 9.26 37.24
N ALA A 218 2.72 10.45 36.77
CA ALA A 218 1.55 10.65 35.93
C ALA A 218 1.64 9.85 34.63
N LEU A 219 2.78 9.85 33.95
CA LEU A 219 3.03 9.05 32.76
C LEU A 219 2.91 7.54 33.05
N GLY A 220 3.52 7.08 34.15
CA GLY A 220 3.42 5.68 34.58
C GLY A 220 1.99 5.25 34.85
N LYS A 221 1.16 6.12 35.43
CA LYS A 221 -0.27 5.89 35.62
C LYS A 221 -1.03 5.80 34.29
N LEU A 222 -0.78 6.71 33.37
CA LEU A 222 -1.39 6.67 32.03
C LEU A 222 -1.09 5.34 31.32
N LEU A 223 0.17 4.96 31.25
CA LEU A 223 0.60 3.70 30.59
C LEU A 223 -0.03 2.46 31.24
N THR A 224 -0.24 2.48 32.54
CA THR A 224 -0.83 1.35 33.28
C THR A 224 -2.34 1.30 33.13
N ASP A 225 -3.02 2.44 33.13
CA ASP A 225 -4.48 2.50 33.21
C ASP A 225 -5.16 2.48 31.85
N LEU A 226 -4.51 3.01 30.79
CA LEU A 226 -5.10 3.12 29.45
C LEU A 226 -5.57 1.77 28.87
N PRO A 227 -4.77 0.67 28.91
CA PRO A 227 -5.24 -0.63 28.41
C PRO A 227 -6.47 -1.15 29.17
N GLY A 228 -6.52 -0.93 30.49
CA GLY A 228 -7.65 -1.30 31.33
C GLY A 228 -8.92 -0.49 31.05
N LEU A 229 -8.75 0.80 30.78
CA LEU A 229 -9.87 1.68 30.39
C LEU A 229 -10.46 1.32 29.04
N LEU A 230 -9.61 1.03 28.06
CA LEU A 230 -10.05 0.59 26.73
C LEU A 230 -10.88 -0.69 26.82
N SER A 231 -10.40 -1.69 27.54
CA SER A 231 -11.09 -2.97 27.70
C SER A 231 -12.48 -2.84 28.37
N ARG A 232 -12.73 -1.75 29.09
CA ARG A 232 -14.01 -1.47 29.77
C ARG A 232 -14.96 -0.58 28.97
N ARG A 233 -14.46 0.04 27.90
CA ARG A 233 -15.24 1.01 27.09
C ARG A 233 -15.57 0.48 25.72
N VAL A 234 -14.79 -0.46 25.20
CA VAL A 234 -14.98 -1.07 23.89
C VAL A 234 -15.63 -2.43 24.03
N ASP A 235 -16.56 -2.76 23.16
CA ASP A 235 -17.17 -4.09 23.10
C ASP A 235 -16.05 -5.12 22.84
N PRO A 236 -15.88 -6.15 23.69
CA PRO A 236 -14.80 -7.12 23.55
C PRO A 236 -14.87 -7.95 22.26
N ARG A 237 -15.97 -7.87 21.51
CA ARG A 237 -16.13 -8.48 20.19
C ARG A 237 -15.54 -7.61 19.07
N THR A 238 -15.33 -6.32 19.30
CA THR A 238 -14.55 -5.45 18.42
C THR A 238 -13.07 -5.61 18.77
N GLY A 239 -12.28 -6.13 17.83
CA GLY A 239 -10.84 -6.30 18.03
C GLY A 239 -10.14 -4.94 18.09
N THR A 240 -9.99 -4.37 19.30
CA THR A 240 -9.25 -3.12 19.53
C THR A 240 -7.99 -3.44 20.31
N VAL A 241 -6.85 -2.96 19.85
CA VAL A 241 -5.54 -3.13 20.48
C VAL A 241 -4.90 -1.77 20.70
N LEU A 242 -4.32 -1.54 21.88
CA LEU A 242 -3.45 -0.40 22.17
C LEU A 242 -2.00 -0.93 22.20
N VAL A 243 -1.15 -0.36 21.37
CA VAL A 243 0.28 -0.69 21.27
C VAL A 243 1.13 0.57 21.40
#